data_808d19b7ec910f531200634930a7382f
#
_entry.id   808d19b7ec910f531200634930a7382f
#
_cell.length_a   1.000
_cell.length_b   1.000
_cell.length_c   1.000
_cell.angle_alpha   90.00
_cell.angle_beta   90.00
_cell.angle_gamma   90.00
#
_symmetry.space_group_name_H-M   'P 1'
#
loop_
_entity.id
_entity.type
_entity.pdbx_description
1 polymer ?
#
loop_
_entity_poly.entity_id
_entity_poly.type
_entity_poly.pdbx_seq_one_letter_code
_entity_poly.pdbx_strand_id
1 'polypeptide(L)'
;MYLIARQPYSKVERVISSAGQQHIKHQRMMYMYEEEIVTQYHTFPLEIVNDVSFRKINGSGGLLYLHTMKGVFTYMVAQPPYLFIQAFKNHVNRW
;
A
#
# COMPACT_ATOMS: atom_id res chain seq x y z
N MET A 1 10.96 13.29 -11.55
CA MET A 1 10.35 12.03 -11.14
C MET A 1 8.88 12.02 -11.54
N TYR A 2 8.44 10.98 -12.20
CA TYR A 2 7.11 10.92 -12.80
C TYR A 2 6.16 10.06 -11.94
N LEU A 3 5.05 10.64 -11.48
CA LEU A 3 4.05 9.93 -10.69
C LEU A 3 3.13 9.13 -11.62
N ILE A 4 3.05 7.83 -11.41
CA ILE A 4 2.21 6.93 -12.21
C ILE A 4 0.85 6.73 -11.56
N ALA A 5 0.82 6.51 -10.23
CA ALA A 5 -0.41 6.25 -9.49
C ALA A 5 -0.21 6.58 -8.03
N ARG A 6 -1.32 6.77 -7.34
CA ARG A 6 -1.33 6.96 -5.89
C ARG A 6 -2.47 6.15 -5.29
N GLN A 7 -2.30 5.74 -4.04
CA GLN A 7 -3.29 4.93 -3.34
C GLN A 7 -3.38 5.36 -1.89
N PRO A 8 -4.54 5.86 -1.46
CA PRO A 8 -4.76 6.10 -0.04
C PRO A 8 -4.77 4.79 0.74
N TYR A 9 -4.16 4.79 1.91
CA TYR A 9 -4.22 3.66 2.81
C TYR A 9 -4.27 4.15 4.24
N SER A 10 -4.57 3.25 5.16
CA SER A 10 -4.65 3.55 6.59
C SER A 10 -3.66 2.70 7.36
N LYS A 11 -3.16 3.26 8.44
CA LYS A 11 -2.34 2.53 9.40
C LYS A 11 -2.94 2.74 10.77
N VAL A 12 -3.17 1.65 11.50
CA VAL A 12 -3.70 1.73 12.86
C VAL A 12 -2.55 1.59 13.83
N GLU A 13 -2.41 2.59 14.70
CA GLU A 13 -1.43 2.59 15.76
C GLU A 13 -2.12 2.30 17.09
N ARG A 14 -1.57 1.36 17.82
CA ARG A 14 -2.06 1.00 19.14
C ARG A 14 -1.22 1.72 20.18
N VAL A 15 -1.87 2.61 20.93
CA VAL A 15 -1.22 3.39 21.99
C VAL A 15 -1.70 2.88 23.33
N ILE A 16 -0.76 2.50 24.20
CA ILE A 16 -1.05 2.06 25.57
C ILE A 16 -0.53 3.12 26.53
N SER A 17 -1.41 3.61 27.39
CA SER A 17 -1.04 4.61 28.39
C SER A 17 -1.66 4.24 29.74
N SER A 18 -1.35 5.03 30.78
CA SER A 18 -1.94 4.83 32.10
C SER A 18 -3.46 5.03 32.11
N ALA A 19 -3.99 5.75 31.11
CA ALA A 19 -5.42 5.97 30.95
C ALA A 19 -6.13 4.86 30.18
N GLY A 20 -5.38 3.86 29.66
CA GLY A 20 -5.92 2.75 28.93
C GLY A 20 -5.31 2.59 27.55
N GLN A 21 -6.01 1.84 26.69
CA GLN A 21 -5.55 1.51 25.36
C GLN A 21 -6.35 2.30 24.34
N GLN A 22 -5.66 2.90 23.37
CA GLN A 22 -6.28 3.63 22.27
C GLN A 22 -5.79 3.11 20.92
N HIS A 23 -6.66 3.21 19.91
CA HIS A 23 -6.32 2.90 18.53
C HIS A 23 -6.41 4.19 17.73
N ILE A 24 -5.29 4.60 17.16
CA ILE A 24 -5.22 5.82 16.35
C ILE A 24 -5.07 5.41 14.89
N LYS A 25 -6.00 5.86 14.05
CA LYS A 25 -5.97 5.58 12.63
C LYS A 25 -5.30 6.71 11.89
N HIS A 26 -4.22 6.40 11.19
CA HIS A 26 -3.48 7.36 10.38
C HIS A 26 -3.86 7.19 8.92
N GLN A 27 -4.25 8.29 8.27
CA GLN A 27 -4.50 8.32 6.84
C GLN A 27 -3.19 8.66 6.14
N ARG A 28 -2.81 7.85 5.17
CA ARG A 28 -1.53 8.00 4.47
C ARG A 28 -1.72 7.79 2.98
N MET A 29 -0.70 8.15 2.20
CA MET A 29 -0.74 8.01 0.76
C MET A 29 0.47 7.22 0.29
N MET A 30 0.21 6.23 -0.56
CA MET A 30 1.24 5.46 -1.24
C MET A 30 1.37 6.00 -2.66
N TYR A 31 2.60 6.22 -3.10
CA TYR A 31 2.88 6.76 -4.43
C TYR A 31 3.68 5.76 -5.25
N MET A 32 3.28 5.58 -6.51
CA MET A 32 4.05 4.76 -7.45
C MET A 32 4.67 5.66 -8.50
N TYR A 33 5.99 5.63 -8.56
CA TYR A 33 6.79 6.32 -9.57
C TYR A 33 7.33 5.30 -10.57
N GLU A 34 8.04 5.77 -11.59
CA GLU A 34 8.57 4.89 -12.63
C GLU A 34 9.46 3.78 -12.10
N GLU A 35 10.20 4.02 -11.03
CA GLU A 35 11.20 3.10 -10.52
C GLU A 35 10.93 2.62 -9.09
N GLU A 36 9.93 3.17 -8.41
CA GLU A 36 9.73 2.85 -7.00
C GLU A 36 8.31 3.12 -6.52
N ILE A 37 7.93 2.42 -5.45
CA ILE A 37 6.73 2.70 -4.69
C ILE A 37 7.17 3.27 -3.34
N VAL A 38 6.58 4.41 -2.96
CA VAL A 38 6.95 5.13 -1.73
C VAL A 38 5.76 5.17 -0.79
N THR A 39 5.98 4.75 0.46
CA THR A 39 5.02 4.90 1.54
C THR A 39 5.61 5.82 2.60
N GLN A 40 4.92 6.00 3.71
CA GLN A 40 5.40 6.87 4.78
C GLN A 40 6.79 6.46 5.30
N TYR A 41 7.03 5.15 5.43
CA TYR A 41 8.24 4.65 6.06
C TYR A 41 9.10 3.75 5.17
N HIS A 42 8.65 3.46 3.95
CA HIS A 42 9.34 2.54 3.06
C HIS A 42 9.43 3.08 1.65
N THR A 43 10.53 2.74 1.01
CA THR A 43 10.68 2.94 -0.43
C THR A 43 11.02 1.58 -1.03
N PHE A 44 10.18 1.12 -1.97
CA PHE A 44 10.34 -0.18 -2.62
C PHE A 44 10.77 0.04 -4.06
N PRO A 45 12.01 -0.30 -4.43
CA PRO A 45 12.36 -0.33 -5.85
C PRO A 45 11.44 -1.28 -6.60
N LEU A 46 10.91 -0.88 -7.74
CA LEU A 46 9.97 -1.74 -8.48
C LEU A 46 10.59 -3.07 -8.89
N GLU A 47 11.91 -3.12 -9.06
CA GLU A 47 12.61 -4.36 -9.41
C GLU A 47 12.49 -5.45 -8.34
N ILE A 48 12.19 -5.08 -7.09
CA ILE A 48 11.99 -6.07 -6.03
C ILE A 48 10.51 -6.33 -5.73
N VAL A 49 9.60 -5.61 -6.39
CA VAL A 49 8.15 -5.81 -6.21
C VAL A 49 7.67 -6.83 -7.23
N ASN A 50 7.35 -8.03 -6.76
CA ASN A 50 6.94 -9.13 -7.62
C ASN A 50 5.50 -9.00 -8.08
N ASP A 51 4.62 -8.51 -7.20
CA ASP A 51 3.21 -8.37 -7.50
C ASP A 51 2.53 -7.43 -6.50
N VAL A 52 1.36 -6.94 -6.88
CA VAL A 52 0.49 -6.13 -6.03
C VAL A 52 -0.89 -6.76 -6.12
N SER A 53 -1.47 -7.13 -4.98
CA SER A 53 -2.76 -7.78 -4.95
C SER A 53 -3.66 -7.19 -3.89
N PHE A 54 -4.95 -7.52 -3.96
CA PHE A 54 -5.96 -7.00 -3.03
C PHE A 54 -6.84 -8.13 -2.54
N ARG A 55 -7.11 -8.14 -1.23
CA ARG A 55 -8.05 -9.05 -0.63
C ARG A 55 -9.15 -8.25 0.06
N LYS A 56 -10.38 -8.42 -0.43
CA LYS A 56 -11.55 -7.79 0.17
C LYS A 56 -11.83 -8.43 1.53
N ILE A 57 -11.98 -7.61 2.55
CA ILE A 57 -12.24 -8.07 3.91
C ILE A 57 -13.65 -7.72 4.32
N ASN A 58 -14.06 -6.45 4.13
CA ASN A 58 -15.32 -5.97 4.65
C ASN A 58 -15.82 -4.81 3.79
N GLY A 59 -17.08 -4.91 3.33
CA GLY A 59 -17.63 -3.88 2.46
C GLY A 59 -16.79 -3.67 1.22
N SER A 60 -16.35 -2.43 0.96
CA SER A 60 -15.48 -2.10 -0.16
C SER A 60 -14.01 -2.13 0.22
N GLY A 61 -13.70 -2.21 1.51
CA GLY A 61 -12.34 -2.16 2.01
C GLY A 61 -11.69 -3.53 2.14
N GLY A 62 -10.39 -3.52 2.38
CA GLY A 62 -9.64 -4.73 2.57
C GLY A 62 -8.15 -4.48 2.71
N LEU A 63 -7.36 -5.43 2.25
CA LEU A 63 -5.91 -5.40 2.39
C LEU A 63 -5.24 -5.38 1.02
N LEU A 64 -4.36 -4.41 0.85
CA LEU A 64 -3.48 -4.31 -0.30
C LEU A 64 -2.14 -4.93 0.07
N TYR A 65 -1.67 -5.87 -0.73
CA TYR A 65 -0.41 -6.56 -0.48
C TYR A 65 0.62 -6.14 -1.52
N LEU A 66 1.79 -5.73 -1.04
CA LEU A 66 2.97 -5.58 -1.88
C LEU A 66 3.81 -6.83 -1.69
N HIS A 67 3.88 -7.67 -2.70
CA HIS A 67 4.69 -8.89 -2.68
C HIS A 67 6.09 -8.55 -3.16
N THR A 68 7.05 -8.57 -2.25
CA THR A 68 8.41 -8.16 -2.58
C THR A 68 9.40 -9.29 -2.29
N MET A 69 10.62 -9.13 -2.79
CA MET A 69 11.69 -10.06 -2.50
C MET A 69 12.07 -10.09 -1.02
N LYS A 70 11.69 -9.05 -0.27
CA LYS A 70 11.94 -8.97 1.17
C LYS A 70 10.76 -9.42 2.01
N GLY A 71 9.68 -9.89 1.37
CA GLY A 71 8.47 -10.33 2.06
C GLY A 71 7.24 -9.58 1.60
N VAL A 72 6.13 -9.84 2.26
CA VAL A 72 4.84 -9.25 1.93
C VAL A 72 4.55 -8.11 2.89
N PHE A 73 4.27 -6.93 2.34
CA PHE A 73 3.89 -5.76 3.12
C PHE A 73 2.41 -5.49 2.92
N THR A 74 1.69 -5.31 4.01
CA THR A 74 0.23 -5.24 4.03
C THR A 74 -0.25 -3.85 4.42
N TYR A 75 -1.21 -3.32 3.66
CA TYR A 75 -1.78 -2.00 3.89
C TYR A 75 -3.30 -2.07 3.87
N MET A 76 -3.94 -1.38 4.81
CA MET A 76 -5.40 -1.30 4.87
C MET A 76 -5.89 -0.24 3.89
N VAL A 77 -6.88 -0.59 3.06
CA VAL A 77 -7.48 0.35 2.11
C VAL A 77 -8.99 0.37 2.30
N ALA A 78 -9.59 1.56 2.20
CA ALA A 78 -11.02 1.72 2.37
C ALA A 78 -11.81 1.38 1.10
N GLN A 79 -11.16 1.46 -0.05
CA GLN A 79 -11.75 1.18 -1.35
C GLN A 79 -10.88 0.20 -2.11
N PRO A 80 -11.44 -0.60 -3.04
CA PRO A 80 -10.62 -1.51 -3.84
C PRO A 80 -9.59 -0.71 -4.65
N PRO A 81 -8.30 -1.09 -4.56
CA PRO A 81 -7.23 -0.33 -5.22
C PRO A 81 -6.99 -0.80 -6.65
N TYR A 82 -8.06 -1.02 -7.42
CA TYR A 82 -7.92 -1.61 -8.76
C TYR A 82 -7.15 -0.73 -9.75
N LEU A 83 -7.31 0.60 -9.64
CA LEU A 83 -6.58 1.51 -10.53
C LEU A 83 -5.07 1.46 -10.24
N PHE A 84 -4.72 1.39 -8.98
CA PHE A 84 -3.32 1.27 -8.57
C PHE A 84 -2.71 -0.04 -9.06
N ILE A 85 -3.43 -1.15 -8.84
CA ILE A 85 -2.99 -2.48 -9.27
C ILE A 85 -2.85 -2.52 -10.80
N GLN A 86 -3.83 -1.97 -11.52
CA GLN A 86 -3.80 -1.93 -12.97
C GLN A 86 -2.63 -1.11 -13.47
N ALA A 87 -2.38 0.04 -12.84
CA ALA A 87 -1.25 0.89 -13.20
C ALA A 87 0.08 0.17 -12.98
N PHE A 88 0.20 -0.57 -11.88
CA PHE A 88 1.39 -1.36 -11.61
C PHE A 88 1.60 -2.41 -12.70
N LYS A 89 0.57 -3.20 -13.01
CA LYS A 89 0.68 -4.27 -14.01
C LYS A 89 0.97 -3.72 -15.40
N ASN A 90 0.35 -2.62 -15.76
CA ASN A 90 0.60 -1.99 -17.05
C ASN A 90 2.04 -1.47 -17.15
N HIS A 91 2.55 -0.92 -16.05
CA HIS A 91 3.89 -0.36 -16.06
C HIS A 91 4.97 -1.44 -16.15
N VAL A 92 4.85 -2.50 -15.34
CA VAL A 92 5.86 -3.57 -15.33
C VAL A 92 5.77 -4.45 -16.56
N ASN A 93 4.62 -4.56 -17.19
CA ASN A 93 4.44 -5.38 -18.40
C ASN A 93 4.97 -4.71 -19.67
N ARG A 94 5.52 -3.52 -19.57
CA ARG A 94 6.16 -2.84 -20.70
C ARG A 94 7.58 -3.31 -20.96
N TRP A 95 8.14 -4.06 -20.05
CA TRP A 95 9.53 -4.54 -20.12
C TRP A 95 9.67 -5.84 -20.88
#